data_af3d6aee79342f41aa59a3d7bbe81a50
#
_entry.id   af3d6aee79342f41aa59a3d7bbe81a50
#
_cell.length_a   1.000
_cell.length_b   1.000
_cell.length_c   1.000
_cell.angle_alpha   90.00
_cell.angle_beta   90.00
_cell.angle_gamma   90.00
#
_symmetry.space_group_name_H-M   'P 1'
#
loop_
_entity.id
_entity.type
_entity.pdbx_description
1 polymer ?
#
loop_
_entity_poly.entity_id
_entity_poly.type
_entity_poly.pdbx_seq_one_letter_code
_entity_poly.pdbx_strand_id
1 'polypeptide(L)'
;AEDGIRDDLVTGVQTCALPISLGYDTIYGYQDITDDEIIGVKSTSIKFKNNPKKLLFACYFITTLSYLILGQLMDFNYIFYVGAFFMIAHLFIYQIRLFDSNNVNNCLKLFKSNNSFGLLVLIFIFLGKINL
;
A
#
# COMPACT_ATOMS: atom_id res chain seq x y z
N ALA A 1 -29.26 3.27 11.10
CA ALA A 1 -27.98 3.80 11.68
C ALA A 1 -26.84 2.78 11.59
N GLU A 2 -27.08 1.49 11.83
CA GLU A 2 -26.03 0.45 11.73
C GLU A 2 -25.58 0.17 10.30
N ASP A 3 -26.49 0.24 9.33
CA ASP A 3 -26.15 0.02 7.90
C ASP A 3 -25.25 1.12 7.35
N GLY A 4 -25.48 2.40 7.73
CA GLY A 4 -24.62 3.51 7.33
C GLY A 4 -23.18 3.38 7.84
N ILE A 5 -22.99 2.95 9.09
CA ILE A 5 -21.64 2.75 9.67
C ILE A 5 -20.91 1.59 8.98
N ARG A 6 -21.62 0.53 8.61
CA ARG A 6 -21.03 -0.60 7.86
C ARG A 6 -20.60 -0.18 6.47
N ASP A 7 -21.39 0.60 5.76
CA ASP A 7 -21.08 1.09 4.42
C ASP A 7 -19.88 2.04 4.45
N ASP A 8 -19.80 2.93 5.42
CA ASP A 8 -18.65 3.83 5.60
C ASP A 8 -17.36 3.06 5.93
N LEU A 9 -17.46 2.00 6.74
CA LEU A 9 -16.33 1.14 7.08
C LEU A 9 -15.83 0.38 5.85
N VAL A 10 -16.72 -0.23 5.09
CA VAL A 10 -16.37 -0.97 3.86
C VAL A 10 -15.75 -0.03 2.83
N THR A 11 -16.32 1.14 2.62
CA THR A 11 -15.79 2.16 1.71
C THR A 11 -14.41 2.64 2.17
N GLY A 12 -14.21 2.89 3.47
CA GLY A 12 -12.93 3.29 4.03
C GLY A 12 -11.83 2.25 3.82
N VAL A 13 -12.13 0.98 4.10
CA VAL A 13 -11.18 -0.14 3.89
C VAL A 13 -10.84 -0.30 2.41
N GLN A 14 -11.82 -0.24 1.52
CA GLN A 14 -11.58 -0.31 0.07
C GLN A 14 -10.73 0.85 -0.43
N THR A 15 -10.98 2.07 0.06
CA THR A 15 -10.21 3.26 -0.31
C THR A 15 -8.74 3.15 0.12
N CYS A 16 -8.45 2.50 1.25
CA CYS A 16 -7.07 2.21 1.68
C CYS A 16 -6.43 1.08 0.85
N ALA A 17 -7.20 0.03 0.54
CA ALA A 17 -6.67 -1.18 -0.09
C ALA A 17 -6.35 -0.99 -1.58
N LEU A 18 -7.18 -0.27 -2.33
CA LEU A 18 -6.99 -0.11 -3.77
C LEU A 18 -5.67 0.59 -4.16
N PRO A 19 -5.29 1.74 -3.57
CA PRO A 19 -4.04 2.40 -3.94
C PRO A 19 -2.80 1.59 -3.56
N ILE A 20 -2.81 0.92 -2.40
CA ILE A 20 -1.67 0.10 -1.97
C ILE A 20 -1.50 -1.12 -2.87
N SER A 21 -2.60 -1.78 -3.24
CA SER A 21 -2.58 -2.91 -4.18
C SER A 21 -2.05 -2.48 -5.54
N LEU A 22 -2.50 -1.33 -6.06
CA LEU A 22 -2.00 -0.77 -7.32
C LEU A 22 -0.49 -0.51 -7.27
N GLY A 23 0.01 0.03 -6.16
CA GLY A 23 1.45 0.22 -5.95
C GLY A 23 2.22 -1.11 -5.99
N TYR A 24 1.72 -2.12 -5.30
CA TYR A 24 2.34 -3.45 -5.24
C TYR A 24 2.30 -4.18 -6.58
N ASP A 25 1.17 -4.15 -7.27
CA ASP A 25 1.01 -4.75 -8.59
C ASP A 25 1.92 -4.06 -9.62
N THR A 26 2.13 -2.76 -9.48
CA THR A 26 3.07 -2.02 -10.33
C THR A 26 4.51 -2.49 -10.08
N ILE A 27 4.94 -2.65 -8.82
CA ILE A 27 6.27 -3.19 -8.48
C ILE A 27 6.43 -4.61 -9.03
N TYR A 28 5.40 -5.45 -8.87
CA TYR A 28 5.40 -6.81 -9.39
C TYR A 28 5.53 -6.83 -10.92
N GLY A 29 4.76 -6.01 -11.62
CA GLY A 29 4.78 -5.94 -13.09
C GLY A 29 6.12 -5.49 -13.71
N TYR A 30 7.04 -4.93 -12.92
CA TYR A 30 8.40 -4.66 -13.39
C TYR A 30 9.25 -5.93 -13.55
N GLN A 31 8.81 -7.08 -13.06
CA GLN A 31 9.51 -8.35 -13.25
C GLN A 31 9.45 -8.82 -14.70
N ASP A 32 8.30 -8.63 -15.33
CA ASP A 32 7.99 -9.15 -16.67
C ASP A 32 7.77 -8.03 -17.70
N ILE A 33 8.20 -6.79 -17.40
CA ILE A 33 7.90 -5.61 -18.21
C ILE A 33 8.37 -5.72 -19.66
N THR A 34 9.49 -6.39 -19.91
CA THR A 34 10.02 -6.62 -21.24
C THR A 34 9.15 -7.58 -22.04
N ASP A 35 8.70 -8.64 -21.44
CA ASP A 35 7.83 -9.65 -22.06
C ASP A 35 6.44 -9.07 -22.29
N ASP A 36 5.92 -8.33 -21.32
CA ASP A 36 4.63 -7.62 -21.40
C ASP A 36 4.61 -6.59 -22.54
N GLU A 37 5.71 -5.86 -22.77
CA GLU A 37 5.83 -4.92 -23.88
C GLU A 37 5.79 -5.63 -25.24
N ILE A 38 6.45 -6.79 -25.36
CA ILE A 38 6.49 -7.57 -26.62
C ILE A 38 5.11 -8.14 -26.94
N ILE A 39 4.37 -8.60 -25.93
CA ILE A 39 3.02 -9.17 -26.11
C ILE A 39 1.96 -8.08 -26.26
N GLY A 40 2.27 -6.84 -25.91
CA GLY A 40 1.35 -5.69 -26.00
C GLY A 40 0.36 -5.60 -24.83
N VAL A 41 0.72 -6.12 -23.66
CA VAL A 41 -0.09 -6.01 -22.45
C VAL A 41 -0.13 -4.56 -21.97
N LYS A 42 -1.32 -4.09 -21.60
CA LYS A 42 -1.51 -2.73 -21.05
C LYS A 42 -1.46 -2.80 -19.52
N SER A 43 -0.24 -2.73 -18.95
CA SER A 43 -0.03 -2.70 -17.49
C SER A 43 0.30 -1.30 -16.98
N THR A 44 0.10 -1.07 -15.68
CA THR A 44 0.50 0.19 -15.02
C THR A 44 2.01 0.37 -15.02
N SER A 45 2.76 -0.72 -14.95
CA SER A 45 4.23 -0.73 -15.02
C SER A 45 4.73 -0.18 -16.37
N ILE A 46 4.10 -0.57 -17.48
CA ILE A 46 4.40 -0.05 -18.82
C ILE A 46 4.00 1.42 -18.93
N LYS A 47 2.77 1.77 -18.50
CA LYS A 47 2.24 3.13 -18.59
C LYS A 47 3.12 4.14 -17.83
N PHE A 48 3.64 3.77 -16.69
CA PHE A 48 4.45 4.64 -15.81
C PHE A 48 5.94 4.31 -15.83
N LYS A 49 6.42 3.61 -16.86
CA LYS A 49 7.82 3.18 -17.02
C LYS A 49 8.82 4.32 -16.82
N ASN A 50 8.49 5.52 -17.30
CA ASN A 50 9.38 6.69 -17.21
C ASN A 50 9.43 7.32 -15.80
N ASN A 51 8.40 7.15 -14.98
CA ASN A 51 8.29 7.77 -13.66
C ASN A 51 7.62 6.85 -12.63
N PRO A 52 8.15 5.63 -12.41
CA PRO A 52 7.52 4.66 -11.52
C PRO A 52 7.42 5.13 -10.07
N LYS A 53 8.46 5.80 -9.58
CA LYS A 53 8.50 6.31 -8.19
C LYS A 53 7.42 7.37 -7.91
N LYS A 54 7.03 8.16 -8.92
CA LYS A 54 5.93 9.13 -8.76
C LYS A 54 4.58 8.44 -8.57
N LEU A 55 4.34 7.37 -9.33
CA LEU A 55 3.12 6.58 -9.17
C LEU A 55 3.08 5.92 -7.79
N LEU A 56 4.18 5.26 -7.39
CA LEU A 56 4.28 4.63 -6.07
C LEU A 56 4.07 5.64 -4.94
N PHE A 57 4.69 6.83 -5.06
CA PHE A 57 4.50 7.90 -4.08
C PHE A 57 3.03 8.30 -3.97
N ALA A 58 2.35 8.54 -5.09
CA ALA A 58 0.93 8.91 -5.11
C ALA A 58 0.06 7.82 -4.47
N CYS A 59 0.26 6.56 -4.83
CA CYS A 59 -0.45 5.42 -4.26
C CYS A 59 -0.27 5.33 -2.75
N TYR A 60 0.97 5.40 -2.27
CA TYR A 60 1.28 5.28 -0.85
C TYR A 60 0.84 6.50 -0.04
N PHE A 61 0.86 7.68 -0.65
CA PHE A 61 0.33 8.90 -0.02
C PHE A 61 -1.18 8.79 0.20
N ILE A 62 -1.93 8.37 -0.82
CA ILE A 62 -3.39 8.17 -0.71
C ILE A 62 -3.69 7.09 0.33
N THR A 63 -2.97 5.96 0.31
CA THR A 63 -3.13 4.89 1.30
C THR A 63 -2.91 5.39 2.72
N THR A 64 -1.82 6.13 2.95
CA THR A 64 -1.48 6.66 4.27
C THR A 64 -2.54 7.63 4.78
N LEU A 65 -2.98 8.54 3.91
CA LEU A 65 -4.02 9.52 4.25
C LEU A 65 -5.33 8.80 4.63
N SER A 66 -5.76 7.84 3.80
CA SER A 66 -6.97 7.06 4.05
C SER A 66 -6.87 6.25 5.35
N TYR A 67 -5.68 5.69 5.65
CA TYR A 67 -5.44 4.93 6.87
C TYR A 67 -5.54 5.82 8.13
N LEU A 68 -4.99 7.04 8.09
CA LEU A 68 -5.09 7.98 9.19
C LEU A 68 -6.53 8.47 9.41
N ILE A 69 -7.26 8.73 8.33
CA ILE A 69 -8.69 9.11 8.39
C ILE A 69 -9.50 7.97 9.02
N LEU A 70 -9.25 6.72 8.62
CA LEU A 70 -9.90 5.55 9.19
C LEU A 70 -9.66 5.45 10.71
N GLY A 71 -8.43 5.73 11.17
CA GLY A 71 -8.10 5.74 12.58
C GLY A 71 -8.89 6.75 13.40
N GLN A 72 -9.16 7.92 12.82
CA GLN A 72 -9.98 8.96 13.45
C GLN A 72 -11.46 8.60 13.46
N LEU A 73 -11.99 8.10 12.33
CA LEU A 73 -13.42 7.72 12.22
C LEU A 73 -13.79 6.54 13.14
N MET A 74 -12.85 5.65 13.39
CA MET A 74 -13.04 4.44 14.21
C MET A 74 -12.64 4.62 15.68
N ASP A 75 -12.19 5.81 16.06
CA ASP A 75 -11.73 6.14 17.43
C ASP A 75 -10.67 5.14 17.93
N PHE A 76 -9.67 4.84 17.09
CA PHE A 76 -8.59 3.95 17.48
C PHE A 76 -7.65 4.61 18.48
N ASN A 77 -7.10 3.79 19.39
CA ASN A 77 -6.15 4.23 20.40
C ASN A 77 -4.77 4.61 19.82
N TYR A 78 -3.88 5.14 20.66
CA TYR A 78 -2.54 5.59 20.25
C TYR A 78 -1.67 4.50 19.61
N ILE A 79 -1.90 3.21 19.92
CA ILE A 79 -1.13 2.08 19.36
C ILE A 79 -1.34 1.99 17.85
N PHE A 80 -2.54 2.29 17.36
CA PHE A 80 -2.82 2.37 15.93
C PHE A 80 -1.93 3.40 15.23
N TYR A 81 -1.74 4.57 15.83
CA TYR A 81 -0.91 5.64 15.25
C TYR A 81 0.59 5.31 15.31
N VAL A 82 1.03 4.55 16.29
CA VAL A 82 2.38 3.96 16.30
C VAL A 82 2.54 3.02 15.10
N GLY A 83 1.54 2.16 14.84
CA GLY A 83 1.51 1.32 13.64
C GLY A 83 1.54 2.13 12.35
N ALA A 84 0.81 3.26 12.28
CA ALA A 84 0.83 4.17 11.14
C ALA A 84 2.23 4.73 10.87
N PHE A 85 2.98 5.07 11.91
CA PHE A 85 4.37 5.52 11.77
C PHE A 85 5.26 4.44 11.11
N PHE A 86 5.16 3.19 11.56
CA PHE A 86 5.90 2.07 10.93
C PHE A 86 5.45 1.83 9.49
N MET A 87 4.16 1.97 9.21
CA MET A 87 3.63 1.88 7.84
C MET A 87 4.25 2.94 6.93
N ILE A 88 4.28 4.19 7.35
CA ILE A 88 4.87 5.30 6.60
C ILE A 88 6.36 5.03 6.34
N ALA A 89 7.11 4.63 7.38
CA ALA A 89 8.52 4.31 7.24
C ALA A 89 8.76 3.18 6.23
N HIS A 90 7.97 2.11 6.28
CA HIS A 90 8.08 1.00 5.35
C HIS A 90 7.76 1.43 3.90
N LEU A 91 6.66 2.13 3.67
CA LEU A 91 6.24 2.50 2.32
C LEU A 91 7.18 3.53 1.68
N PHE A 92 7.55 4.58 2.40
CA PHE A 92 8.31 5.69 1.83
C PHE A 92 9.83 5.50 1.91
N ILE A 93 10.34 4.97 3.03
CA ILE A 93 11.80 4.78 3.20
C ILE A 93 12.23 3.46 2.61
N TYR A 94 11.58 2.36 2.96
CA TYR A 94 12.01 1.04 2.49
C TYR A 94 11.61 0.80 1.03
N GLN A 95 10.34 0.95 0.67
CA GLN A 95 9.88 0.61 -0.67
C GLN A 95 10.29 1.63 -1.73
N ILE A 96 9.91 2.91 -1.59
CA ILE A 96 10.18 3.91 -2.64
C ILE A 96 11.67 4.15 -2.81
N ARG A 97 12.41 4.24 -1.70
CA ARG A 97 13.85 4.54 -1.75
C ARG A 97 14.66 3.40 -2.34
N LEU A 98 14.34 2.15 -1.97
CA LEU A 98 15.05 0.96 -2.43
C LEU A 98 14.54 0.43 -3.76
N PHE A 99 13.41 0.94 -4.28
CA PHE A 99 12.85 0.51 -5.55
C PHE A 99 13.78 0.86 -6.72
N ASP A 100 14.15 -0.18 -7.46
CA ASP A 100 14.92 -0.11 -8.71
C ASP A 100 14.19 -0.90 -9.79
N SER A 101 13.64 -0.18 -10.78
CA SER A 101 12.87 -0.77 -11.88
C SER A 101 13.71 -1.64 -12.83
N ASN A 102 15.04 -1.50 -12.80
CA ASN A 102 15.93 -2.27 -13.65
C ASN A 102 16.40 -3.58 -13.00
N ASN A 103 16.04 -3.81 -11.73
CA ASN A 103 16.46 -4.98 -10.97
C ASN A 103 15.28 -5.85 -10.59
N VAL A 104 15.00 -6.88 -11.37
CA VAL A 104 13.90 -7.83 -11.19
C VAL A 104 13.92 -8.46 -9.77
N ASN A 105 15.10 -8.85 -9.29
CA ASN A 105 15.23 -9.45 -7.96
C ASN A 105 14.90 -8.45 -6.84
N ASN A 106 15.22 -7.17 -7.03
CA ASN A 106 14.84 -6.10 -6.11
C ASN A 106 13.32 -5.93 -6.08
N CYS A 107 12.68 -5.87 -7.23
CA CYS A 107 11.21 -5.77 -7.34
C CYS A 107 10.52 -6.94 -6.64
N LEU A 108 10.99 -8.17 -6.87
CA LEU A 108 10.45 -9.36 -6.22
C LEU A 108 10.62 -9.34 -4.69
N LYS A 109 11.79 -8.89 -4.22
CA LYS A 109 12.07 -8.75 -2.78
C LYS A 109 11.15 -7.74 -2.11
N LEU A 110 10.96 -6.58 -2.73
CA LEU A 110 10.06 -5.54 -2.25
C LEU A 110 8.61 -6.02 -2.25
N PHE A 111 8.17 -6.67 -3.31
CA PHE A 111 6.83 -7.26 -3.38
C PHE A 111 6.60 -8.29 -2.26
N LYS A 112 7.54 -9.22 -2.04
CA LYS A 112 7.43 -10.23 -0.96
C LYS A 112 7.42 -9.62 0.44
N SER A 113 8.09 -8.49 0.65
CA SER A 113 8.09 -7.79 1.95
C SER A 113 6.70 -7.32 2.38
N ASN A 114 5.78 -7.16 1.42
CA ASN A 114 4.42 -6.71 1.67
C ASN A 114 3.58 -7.72 2.47
N ASN A 115 3.89 -9.02 2.38
CA ASN A 115 3.19 -10.02 3.17
C ASN A 115 3.43 -9.81 4.67
N SER A 116 4.69 -9.64 5.07
CA SER A 116 5.04 -9.36 6.47
C SER A 116 4.53 -7.99 6.92
N PHE A 117 4.59 -7.02 6.02
CA PHE A 117 4.07 -5.68 6.27
C PHE A 117 2.55 -5.69 6.46
N GLY A 118 1.78 -6.37 5.60
CA GLY A 118 0.34 -6.51 5.74
C GLY A 118 -0.07 -7.14 7.06
N LEU A 119 0.65 -8.17 7.51
CA LEU A 119 0.43 -8.79 8.81
C LEU A 119 0.68 -7.80 9.96
N LEU A 120 1.75 -7.02 9.89
CA LEU A 120 2.08 -6.00 10.88
C LEU A 120 0.97 -4.94 10.97
N VAL A 121 0.51 -4.42 9.84
CA VAL A 121 -0.60 -3.45 9.77
C VAL A 121 -1.87 -4.03 10.40
N LEU A 122 -2.20 -5.28 10.10
CA LEU A 122 -3.36 -5.97 10.67
C LEU A 122 -3.26 -6.07 12.20
N ILE A 123 -2.09 -6.41 12.73
CA ILE A 123 -1.86 -6.47 14.18
C ILE A 123 -2.10 -5.10 14.82
N PHE A 124 -1.59 -4.01 14.25
CA PHE A 124 -1.79 -2.67 14.80
C PHE A 124 -3.24 -2.18 14.70
N ILE A 125 -3.98 -2.57 13.66
CA ILE A 125 -5.42 -2.32 13.58
C ILE A 125 -6.14 -3.04 14.72
N PHE A 126 -5.80 -4.31 14.96
CA PHE A 126 -6.42 -5.11 16.01
C PHE A 126 -6.11 -4.54 17.41
N LEU A 127 -4.86 -4.23 17.69
CA LEU A 127 -4.44 -3.62 18.95
C LEU A 127 -5.01 -2.22 19.14
N GLY A 128 -5.16 -1.45 18.06
CA GLY A 128 -5.78 -0.14 18.06
C GLY A 128 -7.27 -0.14 18.46
N LYS A 129 -7.94 -1.27 18.24
CA LYS A 129 -9.36 -1.44 18.61
C LYS A 129 -9.57 -1.88 20.06
N ILE A 130 -8.55 -2.45 20.71
CA ILE A 130 -8.65 -2.87 22.11
C ILE A 130 -8.61 -1.62 23.00
N ASN A 131 -9.67 -1.44 23.78
CA ASN A 131 -9.68 -0.39 24.80
C ASN A 131 -8.70 -0.80 25.93
N LEU A 132 -7.55 -0.16 25.95
CA LEU A 132 -6.56 -0.23 27.00
C LEU A 132 -6.81 0.87 28.02
#